data_72b92f41c90ad1b20b710fdfc1c291d0
#
_entry.id   72b92f41c90ad1b20b710fdfc1c291d0
#
_cell.length_a   1.000
_cell.length_b   1.000
_cell.length_c   1.000
_cell.angle_alpha   90.00
_cell.angle_beta   90.00
_cell.angle_gamma   90.00
#
_symmetry.space_group_name_H-M   'P 1'
#
loop_
_entity.id
_entity.type
_entity.pdbx_description
1 polymer ?
#
loop_
_entity_poly.entity_id
_entity_poly.type
_entity_poly.pdbx_seq_one_letter_code
_entity_poly.pdbx_strand_id
1 'polypeptide(L)'
;SEVEGIHRFTIVINETEDVVRKLSRQIEKLLDVLKVDFNTDDEIIWQEMALYKVAADVITEKVKVERLLREQGARAVVIRKDFIIFECTGQREEINNLIKTLEPYGLLEFVRSARIAIIKKSDGFHNKVKEFEYRVPSEALVENEFLDKNEGVFSM
;
A
#
# COMPACT_ATOMS: atom_id res chain seq x y z
N SER A 1 0.41 6.27 -9.41
CA SER A 1 1.04 7.59 -9.32
C SER A 1 0.02 8.67 -9.64
N GLU A 2 0.30 9.93 -9.31
CA GLU A 2 -0.49 11.10 -9.71
C GLU A 2 -0.28 11.51 -11.17
N VAL A 3 0.68 10.89 -11.84
CA VAL A 3 0.99 11.11 -13.27
C VAL A 3 0.58 9.87 -14.04
N GLU A 4 -0.24 10.07 -15.08
CA GLU A 4 -0.73 9.00 -15.95
C GLU A 4 0.43 8.27 -16.62
N GLY A 5 0.31 6.94 -16.74
CA GLY A 5 1.36 6.09 -17.31
C GLY A 5 2.57 5.84 -16.40
N ILE A 6 2.68 6.49 -15.25
CA ILE A 6 3.78 6.26 -14.30
C ILE A 6 3.29 5.51 -13.07
N HIS A 7 3.90 4.38 -12.80
CA HIS A 7 3.62 3.55 -11.62
C HIS A 7 4.70 3.72 -10.56
N ARG A 8 4.29 3.76 -9.30
CA ARG A 8 5.18 3.82 -8.15
C ARG A 8 5.06 2.54 -7.34
N PHE A 9 6.19 1.89 -7.11
CA PHE A 9 6.28 0.69 -6.29
C PHE A 9 7.02 1.00 -4.99
N THR A 10 6.56 0.42 -3.89
CA THR A 10 7.26 0.42 -2.61
C THR A 10 7.70 -1.00 -2.31
N ILE A 11 9.01 -1.22 -2.23
CA ILE A 11 9.62 -2.50 -1.93
C ILE A 11 10.25 -2.39 -0.54
N VAL A 12 9.88 -3.28 0.38
CA VAL A 12 10.44 -3.34 1.72
C VAL A 12 11.49 -4.43 1.76
N ILE A 13 12.70 -4.07 2.18
CA ILE A 13 13.86 -4.96 2.22
C ILE A 13 14.44 -4.88 3.63
N ASN A 14 14.75 -6.05 4.22
CA ASN A 14 15.42 -6.16 5.52
C ASN A 14 16.86 -6.62 5.31
N GLU A 15 17.71 -5.68 4.91
CA GLU A 15 19.11 -5.92 4.57
C GLU A 15 19.99 -4.75 5.00
N THR A 16 21.31 -4.92 4.90
CA THR A 16 22.26 -3.85 5.14
C THR A 16 22.17 -2.77 4.05
N GLU A 17 22.54 -1.54 4.40
CA GLU A 17 22.51 -0.40 3.45
C GLU A 17 23.31 -0.68 2.18
N ASP A 18 24.47 -1.35 2.28
CA ASP A 18 25.30 -1.69 1.13
C ASP A 18 24.60 -2.64 0.15
N VAL A 19 23.84 -3.61 0.67
CA VAL A 19 23.04 -4.54 -0.14
C VAL A 19 21.90 -3.80 -0.81
N VAL A 20 21.17 -2.97 -0.08
CA VAL A 20 20.08 -2.15 -0.60
C VAL A 20 20.57 -1.22 -1.71
N ARG A 21 21.72 -0.56 -1.50
CA ARG A 21 22.35 0.33 -2.49
C ARG A 21 22.73 -0.39 -3.78
N LYS A 22 23.27 -1.62 -3.67
CA LYS A 22 23.59 -2.44 -4.84
C LYS A 22 22.34 -2.85 -5.60
N LEU A 23 21.31 -3.27 -4.86
CA LEU A 23 20.02 -3.68 -5.45
C LEU A 23 19.33 -2.51 -6.16
N SER A 24 19.30 -1.32 -5.53
CA SER A 24 18.73 -0.11 -6.13
C SER A 24 19.37 0.21 -7.48
N ARG A 25 20.71 0.13 -7.55
CA ARG A 25 21.45 0.32 -8.81
C ARG A 25 21.17 -0.76 -9.87
N GLN A 26 20.83 -1.97 -9.46
CA GLN A 26 20.44 -3.04 -10.38
C GLN A 26 19.04 -2.80 -10.94
N ILE A 27 18.10 -2.40 -10.09
CA ILE A 27 16.72 -2.09 -10.49
C ILE A 27 16.70 -0.87 -11.42
N GLU A 28 17.51 0.16 -11.12
CA GLU A 28 17.60 1.39 -11.92
C GLU A 28 18.14 1.16 -13.36
N LYS A 29 18.77 0.01 -13.61
CA LYS A 29 19.23 -0.37 -14.96
C LYS A 29 18.14 -1.02 -15.82
N LEU A 30 16.98 -1.33 -15.26
CA LEU A 30 15.86 -1.89 -16.01
C LEU A 30 15.28 -0.80 -16.92
N LEU A 31 14.94 -1.19 -18.15
CA LEU A 31 14.52 -0.27 -19.20
C LEU A 31 13.31 0.59 -18.81
N ASP A 32 12.34 -0.03 -18.11
CA ASP A 32 11.07 0.61 -17.72
C ASP A 32 11.16 1.36 -16.38
N VAL A 33 12.34 1.40 -15.75
CA VAL A 33 12.53 2.06 -14.47
C VAL A 33 13.09 3.46 -14.66
N LEU A 34 12.28 4.46 -14.35
CA LEU A 34 12.68 5.86 -14.47
C LEU A 34 13.61 6.29 -13.33
N LYS A 35 13.34 5.81 -12.10
CA LYS A 35 14.12 6.17 -10.92
C LYS A 35 13.93 5.17 -9.79
N VAL A 36 14.98 5.00 -8.99
CA VAL A 36 14.95 4.27 -7.73
C VAL A 36 15.47 5.17 -6.62
N ASP A 37 14.65 5.40 -5.60
CA ASP A 37 15.07 6.02 -4.34
C ASP A 37 15.06 4.92 -3.26
N PHE A 38 16.06 4.86 -2.38
CA PHE A 38 16.03 4.03 -1.19
C PHE A 38 16.10 4.92 0.06
N ASN A 39 15.34 4.55 1.08
CA ASN A 39 15.21 5.34 2.30
C ASN A 39 15.08 4.39 3.49
N THR A 40 15.53 4.85 4.65
CA THR A 40 15.30 4.17 5.93
C THR A 40 13.92 4.52 6.50
N ASP A 41 13.45 3.76 7.48
CA ASP A 41 12.16 4.02 8.14
C ASP A 41 12.09 5.43 8.78
N ASP A 42 13.22 5.99 9.19
CA ASP A 42 13.29 7.34 9.76
C ASP A 42 13.11 8.46 8.73
N GLU A 43 13.37 8.19 7.46
CA GLU A 43 13.29 9.17 6.37
C GLU A 43 11.92 9.22 5.71
N ILE A 44 11.05 8.26 6.00
CA ILE A 44 9.73 8.12 5.39
C ILE A 44 8.60 8.24 6.41
N ILE A 45 7.42 8.53 5.91
CA ILE A 45 6.14 8.28 6.59
C ILE A 45 5.47 7.15 5.81
N TRP A 46 5.09 6.09 6.50
CA TRP A 46 4.46 4.94 5.86
C TRP A 46 3.29 4.38 6.66
N GLN A 47 2.38 3.76 5.95
CA GLN A 47 1.24 3.04 6.50
C GLN A 47 0.94 1.78 5.68
N GLU A 48 0.28 0.83 6.31
CA GLU A 48 -0.32 -0.35 5.70
C GLU A 48 -1.83 -0.26 5.89
N MET A 49 -2.61 -0.78 4.96
CA MET A 49 -4.06 -0.93 5.10
C MET A 49 -4.38 -2.41 5.33
N ALA A 50 -5.31 -2.68 6.22
CA ALA A 50 -5.75 -4.03 6.51
C ALA A 50 -7.27 -4.16 6.49
N LEU A 51 -7.74 -5.33 6.05
CA LEU A 51 -9.14 -5.73 6.09
C LEU A 51 -9.28 -6.94 7.02
N TYR A 52 -10.27 -6.89 7.89
CA TYR A 52 -10.59 -7.92 8.86
C TYR A 52 -12.03 -8.35 8.67
N LYS A 53 -12.26 -9.61 8.35
CA LYS A 53 -13.59 -10.20 8.23
C LYS A 53 -13.92 -10.93 9.53
N VAL A 54 -14.98 -10.52 10.18
CA VAL A 54 -15.43 -11.06 11.49
C VAL A 54 -16.84 -11.61 11.36
N ALA A 55 -17.13 -12.69 12.03
CA ALA A 55 -18.46 -13.29 12.06
C ALA A 55 -19.50 -12.34 12.70
N ALA A 56 -20.71 -12.26 12.12
CA ALA A 56 -21.70 -11.29 12.55
C ALA A 56 -22.45 -11.70 13.84
N ASP A 57 -22.54 -12.98 14.13
CA ASP A 57 -23.19 -13.54 15.33
C ASP A 57 -22.45 -13.18 16.62
N VAL A 58 -21.14 -13.04 16.57
CA VAL A 58 -20.30 -12.61 17.70
C VAL A 58 -20.47 -11.12 18.01
N ILE A 59 -20.94 -10.34 17.06
CA ILE A 59 -21.19 -8.89 17.19
C ILE A 59 -22.47 -8.59 17.99
N THR A 60 -23.18 -9.58 18.46
CA THR A 60 -24.34 -9.38 19.38
C THR A 60 -23.90 -8.86 20.76
N GLU A 61 -22.64 -9.01 21.15
CA GLU A 61 -22.01 -8.24 22.23
C GLU A 61 -21.53 -6.83 21.76
N LYS A 62 -22.18 -6.34 20.76
CA LYS A 62 -21.87 -5.28 19.77
C LYS A 62 -21.25 -4.00 20.31
N VAL A 63 -21.72 -3.50 21.39
CA VAL A 63 -21.36 -2.14 21.84
C VAL A 63 -19.89 -2.06 22.27
N LYS A 64 -19.37 -3.15 22.84
CA LYS A 64 -17.97 -3.19 23.31
C LYS A 64 -16.98 -3.33 22.15
N VAL A 65 -17.25 -4.24 21.21
CA VAL A 65 -16.35 -4.52 20.08
C VAL A 65 -16.33 -3.34 19.11
N GLU A 66 -17.48 -2.77 18.78
CA GLU A 66 -17.56 -1.61 17.90
C GLU A 66 -16.86 -0.38 18.48
N ARG A 67 -17.00 -0.15 19.78
CA ARG A 67 -16.29 0.92 20.47
C ARG A 67 -14.78 0.70 20.47
N LEU A 68 -14.35 -0.51 20.79
CA LEU A 68 -12.94 -0.91 20.81
C LEU A 68 -12.28 -0.79 19.44
N LEU A 69 -12.98 -1.20 18.38
CA LEU A 69 -12.53 -1.05 17.01
C LEU A 69 -12.40 0.43 16.60
N ARG A 70 -13.38 1.24 16.98
CA ARG A 70 -13.37 2.69 16.72
C ARG A 70 -12.25 3.40 17.48
N GLU A 71 -11.97 3.01 18.71
CA GLU A 71 -10.85 3.52 19.51
C GLU A 71 -9.48 3.16 18.88
N GLN A 72 -9.39 2.07 18.13
CA GLN A 72 -8.21 1.65 17.39
C GLN A 72 -8.20 2.13 15.93
N GLY A 73 -9.10 3.06 15.56
CA GLY A 73 -9.15 3.65 14.22
C GLY A 73 -9.72 2.73 13.14
N ALA A 74 -10.31 1.58 13.51
CA ALA A 74 -10.97 0.70 12.56
C ALA A 74 -12.40 1.17 12.25
N ARG A 75 -12.83 1.00 11.01
CA ARG A 75 -14.19 1.31 10.56
C ARG A 75 -14.82 0.13 9.83
N ALA A 76 -16.13 -0.05 10.00
CA ALA A 76 -16.87 -1.03 9.21
C ALA A 76 -17.08 -0.52 7.79
N VAL A 77 -16.64 -1.28 6.80
CA VAL A 77 -16.80 -0.97 5.35
C VAL A 77 -17.89 -1.81 4.71
N VAL A 78 -18.12 -3.03 5.23
CA VAL A 78 -19.20 -3.91 4.77
C VAL A 78 -19.88 -4.53 5.97
N ILE A 79 -21.23 -4.48 6.00
CA ILE A 79 -22.05 -5.14 7.02
C ILE A 79 -23.00 -6.07 6.30
N ARG A 80 -22.92 -7.36 6.63
CA ARG A 80 -23.79 -8.43 6.13
C ARG A 80 -24.43 -9.19 7.30
N LYS A 81 -25.35 -10.09 6.99
CA LYS A 81 -26.05 -10.89 8.04
C LYS A 81 -25.12 -11.90 8.72
N ASP A 82 -24.16 -12.40 7.99
CA ASP A 82 -23.23 -13.48 8.34
C ASP A 82 -21.84 -12.98 8.70
N PHE A 83 -21.42 -11.81 8.21
CA PHE A 83 -20.12 -11.23 8.51
C PHE A 83 -20.09 -9.70 8.45
N ILE A 84 -19.07 -9.12 9.05
CA ILE A 84 -18.72 -7.70 8.91
C ILE A 84 -17.26 -7.61 8.50
N ILE A 85 -16.95 -6.67 7.59
CA ILE A 85 -15.58 -6.33 7.22
C ILE A 85 -15.23 -4.98 7.81
N PHE A 86 -14.14 -4.96 8.58
CA PHE A 86 -13.53 -3.75 9.12
C PHE A 86 -12.26 -3.43 8.34
N GLU A 87 -12.02 -2.15 8.14
CA GLU A 87 -10.80 -1.59 7.59
C GLU A 87 -10.04 -0.86 8.70
N CYS A 88 -8.73 -1.00 8.71
CA CYS A 88 -7.84 -0.21 9.55
C CYS A 88 -6.59 0.16 8.75
N THR A 89 -6.13 1.40 8.93
CA THR A 89 -4.88 1.89 8.34
C THR A 89 -3.96 2.31 9.48
N GLY A 90 -2.72 1.85 9.44
CA GLY A 90 -1.76 2.14 10.49
C GLY A 90 -0.40 1.50 10.26
N GLN A 91 0.43 1.53 11.28
CA GLN A 91 1.69 0.80 11.29
C GLN A 91 1.47 -0.69 11.56
N ARG A 92 2.45 -1.52 11.19
CA ARG A 92 2.37 -2.97 11.33
C ARG A 92 2.00 -3.45 12.73
N GLU A 93 2.51 -2.77 13.76
CA GLU A 93 2.22 -3.13 15.15
C GLU A 93 0.78 -2.86 15.52
N GLU A 94 0.21 -1.73 15.08
CA GLU A 94 -1.19 -1.38 15.30
C GLU A 94 -2.12 -2.39 14.63
N ILE A 95 -1.81 -2.75 13.37
CA ILE A 95 -2.54 -3.76 12.61
C ILE A 95 -2.48 -5.14 13.29
N ASN A 96 -1.29 -5.56 13.75
CA ASN A 96 -1.12 -6.84 14.44
C ASN A 96 -1.81 -6.85 15.82
N ASN A 97 -1.86 -5.75 16.52
CA ASN A 97 -2.60 -5.65 17.79
C ASN A 97 -4.10 -5.80 17.57
N LEU A 98 -4.62 -5.24 16.48
CA LEU A 98 -6.03 -5.39 16.13
C LEU A 98 -6.38 -6.84 15.76
N ILE A 99 -5.49 -7.60 15.10
CA ILE A 99 -5.67 -9.05 14.87
C ILE A 99 -5.88 -9.76 16.21
N LYS A 100 -4.96 -9.58 17.16
CA LYS A 100 -5.02 -10.22 18.49
C LYS A 100 -6.30 -9.84 19.24
N THR A 101 -6.76 -8.62 19.05
CA THR A 101 -7.99 -8.12 19.65
C THR A 101 -9.23 -8.78 19.03
N LEU A 102 -9.21 -9.07 17.72
CA LEU A 102 -10.35 -9.64 16.99
C LEU A 102 -10.39 -11.18 17.00
N GLU A 103 -9.27 -11.84 17.21
CA GLU A 103 -9.19 -13.31 17.27
C GLU A 103 -10.25 -13.92 18.21
N PRO A 104 -10.44 -13.44 19.46
CA PRO A 104 -11.45 -13.97 20.37
C PRO A 104 -12.90 -13.76 19.88
N TYR A 105 -13.11 -12.82 18.97
CA TYR A 105 -14.42 -12.45 18.43
C TYR A 105 -14.71 -13.08 17.07
N GLY A 106 -14.02 -14.18 16.70
CA GLY A 106 -14.32 -14.93 15.49
C GLY A 106 -13.78 -14.25 14.23
N LEU A 107 -12.52 -13.89 14.24
CA LEU A 107 -11.81 -13.43 13.03
C LEU A 107 -11.80 -14.57 11.99
N LEU A 108 -12.49 -14.37 10.86
CA LEU A 108 -12.63 -15.34 9.78
C LEU A 108 -11.49 -15.22 8.75
N GLU A 109 -11.13 -13.98 8.42
CA GLU A 109 -10.16 -13.71 7.37
C GLU A 109 -9.44 -12.39 7.64
N PHE A 110 -8.18 -12.30 7.24
CA PHE A 110 -7.36 -11.13 7.35
C PHE A 110 -6.52 -10.94 6.09
N VAL A 111 -6.53 -9.72 5.55
CA VAL A 111 -5.70 -9.31 4.42
C VAL A 111 -5.03 -7.98 4.72
N ARG A 112 -3.76 -7.86 4.34
CA ARG A 112 -2.98 -6.63 4.54
C ARG A 112 -2.27 -6.22 3.25
N SER A 113 -2.28 -4.92 2.96
CA SER A 113 -1.54 -4.35 1.85
C SER A 113 -0.03 -4.32 2.11
N ALA A 114 0.74 -4.06 1.07
CA ALA A 114 2.11 -3.56 1.22
C ALA A 114 2.11 -2.14 1.81
N ARG A 115 3.29 -1.67 2.24
CA ARG A 115 3.47 -0.30 2.72
C ARG A 115 3.22 0.73 1.63
N ILE A 116 2.48 1.76 1.96
CA ILE A 116 2.40 3.01 1.18
C ILE A 116 3.27 4.02 1.92
N ALA A 117 4.26 4.60 1.22
CA ALA A 117 5.26 5.46 1.84
C ALA A 117 5.46 6.78 1.12
N ILE A 118 5.72 7.84 1.88
CA ILE A 118 6.11 9.17 1.38
C ILE A 118 7.41 9.56 2.06
N ILE A 119 8.37 10.09 1.29
CA ILE A 119 9.65 10.60 1.79
C ILE A 119 9.39 11.93 2.50
N LYS A 120 9.87 12.07 3.75
CA LYS A 120 9.65 13.28 4.58
C LYS A 120 10.23 14.54 3.95
N LYS A 121 11.42 14.43 3.34
CA LYS A 121 12.14 15.54 2.69
C LYS A 121 12.13 15.31 1.17
N SER A 122 11.02 15.57 0.52
CA SER A 122 10.88 15.43 -0.93
C SER A 122 10.32 16.72 -1.52
N ASP A 123 10.90 17.16 -2.63
CA ASP A 123 10.42 18.31 -3.41
C ASP A 123 9.09 18.03 -4.15
N GLY A 124 8.50 16.88 -3.87
CA GLY A 124 7.28 16.39 -4.50
C GLY A 124 7.54 15.61 -5.78
N PHE A 125 6.63 14.69 -6.05
CA PHE A 125 6.75 13.79 -7.21
C PHE A 125 6.64 14.54 -8.53
N HIS A 126 5.80 15.56 -8.59
CA HIS A 126 5.57 16.37 -9.79
C HIS A 126 6.84 17.09 -10.29
N ASN A 127 7.66 17.61 -9.37
CA ASN A 127 8.94 18.23 -9.73
C ASN A 127 9.95 17.19 -10.22
N LYS A 128 9.95 16.00 -9.64
CA LYS A 128 10.80 14.89 -10.10
C LYS A 128 10.45 14.43 -11.51
N VAL A 129 9.16 14.37 -11.84
CA VAL A 129 8.70 13.99 -13.20
C VAL A 129 9.12 15.01 -14.23
N LYS A 130 9.03 16.32 -13.95
CA LYS A 130 9.51 17.38 -14.85
C LYS A 130 11.00 17.26 -15.19
N GLU A 131 11.83 16.80 -14.25
CA GLU A 131 13.24 16.53 -14.53
C GLU A 131 13.44 15.39 -15.53
N PHE A 132 12.52 14.42 -15.58
CA PHE A 132 12.56 13.31 -16.54
C PHE A 132 12.04 13.73 -17.90
N GLU A 133 10.99 14.53 -17.99
CA GLU A 133 10.48 15.06 -19.26
C GLU A 133 11.55 15.86 -20.01
N TYR A 134 12.44 16.55 -19.27
CA TYR A 134 13.60 17.23 -19.85
C TYR A 134 14.70 16.29 -20.35
N ARG A 135 14.77 15.04 -19.86
CA ARG A 135 15.81 14.07 -20.22
C ARG A 135 15.40 13.13 -21.34
N VAL A 136 14.10 12.93 -21.56
CA VAL A 136 13.58 12.06 -22.60
C VAL A 136 13.21 12.94 -23.80
N PRO A 137 13.84 12.79 -24.99
CA PRO A 137 13.38 13.45 -26.20
C PRO A 137 11.91 13.07 -26.45
N SER A 138 11.08 14.04 -26.82
CA SER A 138 9.63 13.87 -27.03
C SER A 138 9.27 12.80 -28.10
N GLU A 139 10.23 12.31 -28.86
CA GLU A 139 10.09 11.23 -29.83
C GLU A 139 10.11 9.81 -29.22
N ALA A 140 10.48 9.67 -27.94
CA ALA A 140 10.54 8.37 -27.25
C ALA A 140 9.25 8.01 -26.50
N LEU A 141 8.29 8.91 -26.42
CA LEU A 141 6.93 8.65 -25.98
C LEU A 141 6.11 8.12 -27.18
N VAL A 142 6.53 7.00 -27.73
CA VAL A 142 5.68 6.23 -28.66
C VAL A 142 4.46 5.77 -27.88
N GLU A 143 3.29 6.28 -28.25
CA GLU A 143 1.99 5.76 -27.83
C GLU A 143 2.02 4.24 -27.94
N ASN A 144 1.98 3.58 -26.81
CA ASN A 144 1.98 2.13 -26.75
C ASN A 144 0.53 1.68 -27.02
N GLU A 145 0.13 1.66 -28.31
CA GLU A 145 -1.20 1.20 -28.78
C GLU A 145 -1.57 -0.21 -28.27
N PHE A 146 -0.61 -0.94 -27.68
CA PHE A 146 -0.82 -2.26 -27.10
C PHE A 146 -1.46 -2.27 -25.72
N LEU A 147 -1.41 -1.17 -24.96
CA LEU A 147 -1.95 -1.12 -23.60
C LEU A 147 -3.44 -0.75 -23.53
N ASP A 148 -3.98 -0.09 -24.55
CA ASP A 148 -5.39 0.37 -24.58
C ASP A 148 -6.41 -0.70 -25.01
N LYS A 149 -6.00 -1.91 -25.36
CA LYS A 149 -6.92 -2.94 -25.91
C LYS A 149 -7.28 -4.09 -24.98
N ASN A 150 -6.78 -4.14 -23.74
CA ASN A 150 -7.07 -5.25 -22.83
C ASN A 150 -7.28 -4.81 -21.38
N GLU A 151 -8.25 -3.94 -21.13
CA GLU A 151 -8.89 -3.88 -19.80
C GLU A 151 -9.88 -5.06 -19.65
N GLY A 152 -9.35 -6.26 -19.67
CA GLY A 152 -10.03 -7.44 -19.18
C GLY A 152 -9.72 -7.57 -17.69
N VAL A 153 -10.60 -7.05 -16.83
CA VAL A 153 -10.56 -7.33 -15.39
C VAL A 153 -10.78 -8.81 -15.18
N PHE A 154 -9.70 -9.57 -14.99
CA PHE A 154 -9.80 -10.92 -14.45
C PHE A 154 -9.80 -10.82 -12.91
N SER A 155 -11.00 -10.86 -12.32
CA SER A 155 -11.17 -11.20 -10.91
C SER A 155 -11.25 -12.72 -10.81
N MET A 156 -10.26 -13.35 -10.21
CA MET A 156 -10.39 -14.65 -9.58
C MET A 156 -10.56 -14.47 -8.07
#